data_edc6be2237578d1abaffa31f1a71c0ab
#
_entry.id   edc6be2237578d1abaffa31f1a71c0ab
#
_cell.length_a   1.000
_cell.length_b   1.000
_cell.length_c   1.000
_cell.angle_alpha   90.00
_cell.angle_beta   90.00
_cell.angle_gamma   90.00
#
_symmetry.space_group_name_H-M   'P 1'
#
loop_
_entity.id
_entity.type
_entity.pdbx_description
1 polymer ?
#
loop_
_entity_poly.entity_id
_entity_poly.type
_entity_poly.pdbx_seq_one_letter_code
_entity_poly.pdbx_strand_id
1 'polypeptide(L)'
;MKIVLRKQPFFIVWGISMNSSGYNNHNKLLFSKIIVLIADYVSIVLGTLAAYYLRLNLPILPVSPHFKVDEIYVYGIIPLVFLSILLLNNTYSVVSPYWDTMKNLFRSITIGVVVSIVLMYTGHVINDVSRLFVAFAYVFMLLFIFSGRFIVGKILSKAGYLTIPVLLVGAGKTAELVKKSLDRMPIATYKIIGYVDDNPKSSSIAKEYPCLGAFSDVEDVIK
;
A
#
# COMPACT_ATOMS: atom_id res chain seq x y z
N MET A 1 -20.65 -1.66 2.95
CA MET A 1 -20.77 -0.37 2.25
C MET A 1 -20.36 0.75 3.20
N LYS A 2 -19.11 1.22 3.13
CA LYS A 2 -18.66 2.37 3.93
C LYS A 2 -18.47 3.55 2.97
N ILE A 3 -19.39 4.48 3.06
CA ILE A 3 -19.33 5.78 2.38
C ILE A 3 -18.29 6.62 3.13
N VAL A 4 -17.15 6.88 2.52
CA VAL A 4 -16.17 7.84 3.07
C VAL A 4 -16.47 9.21 2.48
N LEU A 5 -17.39 9.92 3.13
CA LEU A 5 -17.60 11.34 2.88
C LEU A 5 -16.46 12.13 3.51
N ARG A 6 -15.43 12.49 2.77
CA ARG A 6 -14.48 13.51 3.18
C ARG A 6 -15.02 14.86 2.69
N LYS A 7 -15.58 15.65 3.61
CA LYS A 7 -15.98 17.05 3.36
C LYS A 7 -14.74 17.87 2.99
N GLN A 8 -14.50 18.00 1.70
CA GLN A 8 -13.81 19.15 1.12
C GLN A 8 -14.85 19.84 0.23
N PRO A 9 -14.96 21.15 0.25
CA PRO A 9 -15.98 21.85 -0.55
C PRO A 9 -15.68 21.61 -2.03
N PHE A 10 -16.59 20.96 -2.72
CA PHE A 10 -16.70 20.79 -4.19
C PHE A 10 -16.15 19.53 -4.87
N PHE A 11 -15.68 18.48 -4.20
CA PHE A 11 -15.34 17.24 -4.91
C PHE A 11 -15.73 15.98 -4.15
N ILE A 12 -16.66 15.21 -4.71
CA ILE A 12 -16.95 13.85 -4.31
C ILE A 12 -16.28 12.94 -5.35
N VAL A 13 -15.10 12.38 -5.01
CA VAL A 13 -14.53 11.27 -5.77
C VAL A 13 -15.12 10.00 -5.18
N TRP A 14 -16.08 9.41 -5.90
CA TRP A 14 -16.66 8.13 -5.52
C TRP A 14 -15.87 7.00 -6.17
N GLY A 15 -15.22 6.17 -5.35
CA GLY A 15 -14.76 4.87 -5.79
C GLY A 15 -15.95 3.92 -5.83
N ILE A 16 -16.49 3.67 -7.01
CA ILE A 16 -17.65 2.80 -7.19
C ILE A 16 -17.16 1.35 -7.19
N SER A 17 -17.66 0.56 -6.27
CA SER A 17 -17.68 -0.89 -6.41
C SER A 17 -18.94 -1.26 -7.18
N MET A 18 -18.89 -1.19 -8.52
CA MET A 18 -20.00 -1.62 -9.35
C MET A 18 -20.22 -3.12 -9.26
N ASN A 19 -21.42 -3.52 -8.86
CA ASN A 19 -21.81 -4.89 -8.56
C ASN A 19 -22.24 -5.73 -9.79
N SER A 20 -22.07 -5.26 -11.02
CA SER A 20 -22.47 -6.01 -12.21
C SER A 20 -21.37 -6.86 -12.86
N SER A 21 -20.11 -6.76 -12.39
CA SER A 21 -19.04 -7.74 -12.68
C SER A 21 -18.29 -8.17 -11.41
N GLY A 22 -19.03 -8.24 -10.30
CA GLY A 22 -18.47 -8.36 -8.94
C GLY A 22 -17.58 -9.56 -8.69
N TYR A 23 -17.82 -10.68 -9.35
CA TYR A 23 -17.03 -11.91 -9.15
C TYR A 23 -15.59 -11.78 -9.65
N ASN A 24 -15.39 -11.17 -10.81
CA ASN A 24 -14.06 -11.07 -11.41
C ASN A 24 -13.17 -10.00 -10.73
N ASN A 25 -13.80 -8.95 -10.16
CA ASN A 25 -13.07 -7.87 -9.49
C ASN A 25 -12.65 -8.24 -8.06
N HIS A 26 -13.46 -9.02 -7.35
CA HIS A 26 -13.14 -9.52 -6.02
C HIS A 26 -11.92 -10.46 -6.03
N ASN A 27 -11.87 -11.38 -6.98
CA ASN A 27 -10.76 -12.31 -7.15
C ASN A 27 -9.46 -11.58 -7.53
N LYS A 28 -9.53 -10.56 -8.39
CA LYS A 28 -8.38 -9.72 -8.73
C LYS A 28 -7.83 -8.96 -7.53
N LEU A 29 -8.71 -8.41 -6.69
CA LEU A 29 -8.33 -7.70 -5.47
C LEU A 29 -7.69 -8.63 -4.43
N LEU A 30 -8.24 -9.82 -4.24
CA LEU A 30 -7.66 -10.84 -3.35
C LEU A 30 -6.28 -11.28 -3.85
N PHE A 31 -6.16 -11.55 -5.14
CA PHE A 31 -4.90 -11.91 -5.78
C PHE A 31 -3.83 -10.82 -5.60
N SER A 32 -4.22 -9.55 -5.80
CA SER A 32 -3.31 -8.43 -5.57
C SER A 32 -2.82 -8.35 -4.12
N LYS A 33 -3.71 -8.57 -3.15
CA LYS A 33 -3.34 -8.58 -1.72
C LYS A 33 -2.35 -9.70 -1.39
N ILE A 34 -2.57 -10.89 -1.95
CA ILE A 34 -1.67 -12.04 -1.76
C ILE A 34 -0.29 -11.76 -2.35
N ILE A 35 -0.22 -11.19 -3.55
CA ILE A 35 1.07 -10.83 -4.18
C ILE A 35 1.82 -9.81 -3.33
N VAL A 36 1.13 -8.76 -2.84
CA VAL A 36 1.75 -7.75 -1.99
C VAL A 36 2.23 -8.36 -0.67
N LEU A 37 1.48 -9.28 -0.07
CA LEU A 37 1.86 -9.98 1.15
C LEU A 37 3.12 -10.84 0.94
N ILE A 38 3.20 -11.57 -0.17
CA ILE A 38 4.39 -12.35 -0.54
C ILE A 38 5.60 -11.41 -0.75
N ALA A 39 5.39 -10.28 -1.42
CA ALA A 39 6.44 -9.30 -1.64
C ALA A 39 6.95 -8.69 -0.33
N ASP A 40 6.05 -8.41 0.61
CA ASP A 40 6.43 -7.93 1.95
C ASP A 40 7.23 -8.99 2.72
N TYR A 41 6.79 -10.28 2.68
CA TYR A 41 7.55 -11.38 3.27
C TYR A 41 8.98 -11.44 2.72
N VAL A 42 9.14 -11.45 1.41
CA VAL A 42 10.45 -11.46 0.75
C VAL A 42 11.26 -10.23 1.13
N SER A 43 10.66 -9.06 1.18
CA SER A 43 11.31 -7.80 1.55
C SER A 43 11.82 -7.82 2.99
N ILE A 44 11.04 -8.37 3.93
CA ILE A 44 11.43 -8.52 5.34
C ILE A 44 12.62 -9.47 5.47
N VAL A 45 12.56 -10.64 4.82
CA VAL A 45 13.65 -11.62 4.83
C VAL A 45 14.93 -11.00 4.23
N LEU A 46 14.83 -10.36 3.06
CA LEU A 46 15.98 -9.71 2.42
C LEU A 46 16.55 -8.59 3.29
N GLY A 47 15.70 -7.77 3.93
CA GLY A 47 16.13 -6.72 4.84
C GLY A 47 16.89 -7.27 6.05
N THR A 48 16.39 -8.36 6.63
CA THR A 48 17.03 -9.04 7.77
C THR A 48 18.37 -9.63 7.35
N LEU A 49 18.43 -10.33 6.21
CA LEU A 49 19.67 -10.91 5.69
C LEU A 49 20.70 -9.83 5.33
N ALA A 50 20.28 -8.75 4.67
CA ALA A 50 21.18 -7.65 4.35
C ALA A 50 21.79 -7.02 5.61
N ALA A 51 20.98 -6.83 6.65
CA ALA A 51 21.47 -6.35 7.95
C ALA A 51 22.46 -7.32 8.59
N TYR A 52 22.19 -8.62 8.52
CA TYR A 52 23.06 -9.66 9.05
C TYR A 52 24.41 -9.66 8.33
N TYR A 53 24.43 -9.71 7.00
CA TYR A 53 25.66 -9.68 6.22
C TYR A 53 26.43 -8.37 6.40
N LEU A 54 25.74 -7.22 6.43
CA LEU A 54 26.40 -5.95 6.68
C LEU A 54 27.06 -5.94 8.05
N ARG A 55 26.38 -6.45 9.08
CA ARG A 55 26.92 -6.50 10.44
C ARG A 55 28.17 -7.38 10.55
N LEU A 56 28.22 -8.50 9.83
CA LEU A 56 29.39 -9.39 9.82
C LEU A 56 30.61 -8.74 9.14
N ASN A 57 30.38 -7.96 8.09
CA ASN A 57 31.46 -7.39 7.28
C ASN A 57 31.93 -6.00 7.74
N LEU A 58 31.21 -5.34 8.66
CA LEU A 58 31.57 -4.01 9.14
C LEU A 58 32.46 -4.10 10.40
N PRO A 59 33.75 -3.69 10.34
CA PRO A 59 34.67 -3.73 11.47
C PRO A 59 34.51 -2.56 12.46
N ILE A 60 33.38 -1.84 12.43
CA ILE A 60 33.16 -0.62 13.23
C ILE A 60 33.14 -0.91 14.73
N LEU A 61 32.62 -2.06 15.13
CA LEU A 61 32.62 -2.55 16.51
C LEU A 61 32.89 -4.05 16.51
N PRO A 62 33.64 -4.57 17.51
CA PRO A 62 33.90 -6.00 17.60
C PRO A 62 32.57 -6.77 17.59
N VAL A 63 32.49 -7.77 16.74
CA VAL A 63 31.36 -8.69 16.71
C VAL A 63 31.50 -9.59 17.94
N SER A 64 30.42 -9.66 18.74
CA SER A 64 30.38 -10.63 19.87
C SER A 64 30.67 -12.02 19.33
N PRO A 65 31.54 -12.84 20.00
CA PRO A 65 31.84 -14.19 19.55
C PRO A 65 30.60 -15.08 19.40
N HIS A 66 29.53 -14.73 20.09
CA HIS A 66 28.26 -15.43 20.10
C HIS A 66 27.19 -14.81 19.17
N PHE A 67 27.54 -13.78 18.32
CA PHE A 67 26.58 -13.18 17.41
C PHE A 67 26.14 -14.22 16.38
N LYS A 68 24.95 -14.75 16.60
CA LYS A 68 24.28 -15.67 15.69
C LYS A 68 22.79 -15.35 15.69
N VAL A 69 22.21 -15.29 14.52
CA VAL A 69 20.75 -15.20 14.37
C VAL A 69 20.29 -16.52 13.78
N ASP A 70 19.50 -17.26 14.55
CA ASP A 70 18.99 -18.55 14.11
C ASP A 70 18.05 -18.38 12.92
N GLU A 71 18.07 -19.32 12.00
CA GLU A 71 17.26 -19.30 10.77
C GLU A 71 15.76 -19.19 11.06
N ILE A 72 15.28 -19.78 12.17
CA ILE A 72 13.89 -19.71 12.58
C ILE A 72 13.43 -18.27 12.86
N TYR A 73 14.32 -17.41 13.38
CA TYR A 73 14.02 -15.99 13.57
C TYR A 73 13.95 -15.25 12.24
N VAL A 74 14.89 -15.51 11.32
CA VAL A 74 15.00 -14.81 10.04
C VAL A 74 13.83 -15.15 9.13
N TYR A 75 13.48 -16.43 9.00
CA TYR A 75 12.47 -16.90 8.04
C TYR A 75 11.09 -17.12 8.65
N GLY A 76 10.97 -17.20 9.97
CA GLY A 76 9.73 -17.50 10.67
C GLY A 76 9.25 -16.34 11.54
N ILE A 77 9.88 -16.16 12.71
CA ILE A 77 9.37 -15.29 13.77
C ILE A 77 9.31 -13.83 13.33
N ILE A 78 10.40 -13.27 12.80
CA ILE A 78 10.45 -11.87 12.37
C ILE A 78 9.42 -11.59 11.27
N PRO A 79 9.38 -12.33 10.14
CA PRO A 79 8.36 -12.10 9.12
C PRO A 79 6.94 -12.24 9.65
N LEU A 80 6.66 -13.22 10.52
CA LEU A 80 5.34 -13.42 11.09
C LEU A 80 4.89 -12.22 11.92
N VAL A 81 5.76 -11.70 12.79
CA VAL A 81 5.48 -10.51 13.61
C VAL A 81 5.17 -9.30 12.72
N PHE A 82 6.04 -9.02 11.76
CA PHE A 82 5.87 -7.86 10.87
C PHE A 82 4.62 -7.97 9.99
N LEU A 83 4.37 -9.13 9.38
CA LEU A 83 3.17 -9.35 8.56
C LEU A 83 1.89 -9.22 9.39
N SER A 84 1.88 -9.75 10.62
CA SER A 84 0.74 -9.59 11.52
C SER A 84 0.44 -8.13 11.82
N ILE A 85 1.46 -7.32 12.11
CA ILE A 85 1.30 -5.89 12.38
C ILE A 85 0.85 -5.13 11.12
N LEU A 86 1.39 -5.48 9.95
CA LEU A 86 0.98 -4.90 8.67
C LEU A 86 -0.49 -5.22 8.36
N LEU A 87 -0.96 -6.43 8.66
CA LEU A 87 -2.36 -6.84 8.51
C LEU A 87 -3.27 -6.07 9.46
N LEU A 88 -2.91 -5.97 10.74
CA LEU A 88 -3.68 -5.25 11.76
C LEU A 88 -3.83 -3.75 11.44
N ASN A 89 -2.81 -3.14 10.87
CA ASN A 89 -2.85 -1.73 10.46
C ASN A 89 -3.52 -1.47 9.09
N ASN A 90 -4.21 -2.47 8.52
CA ASN A 90 -4.91 -2.37 7.24
C ASN A 90 -4.04 -1.82 6.10
N THR A 91 -2.74 -2.12 6.08
CA THR A 91 -1.81 -1.62 5.07
C THR A 91 -2.00 -2.26 3.69
N TYR A 92 -2.86 -3.29 3.60
CA TYR A 92 -3.24 -3.98 2.36
C TYR A 92 -4.55 -3.47 1.74
N SER A 93 -5.04 -2.30 2.20
CA SER A 93 -6.21 -1.66 1.59
C SER A 93 -5.83 -1.02 0.25
N VAL A 94 -6.50 -1.45 -0.82
CA VAL A 94 -6.27 -0.93 -2.19
C VAL A 94 -6.81 0.50 -2.36
N VAL A 95 -7.76 0.90 -1.51
CA VAL A 95 -8.50 2.18 -1.63
C VAL A 95 -7.83 3.31 -0.85
N SER A 96 -6.77 3.02 -0.08
CA SER A 96 -6.11 4.05 0.74
C SER A 96 -5.25 4.98 -0.11
N PRO A 97 -5.27 6.30 0.16
CA PRO A 97 -4.35 7.25 -0.47
C PRO A 97 -2.89 6.82 -0.27
N TYR A 98 -2.06 7.03 -1.28
CA TYR A 98 -0.64 6.64 -1.26
C TYR A 98 0.09 7.12 0.01
N TRP A 99 -0.11 8.38 0.40
CA TRP A 99 0.54 8.96 1.58
C TRP A 99 0.11 8.33 2.90
N ASP A 100 -1.16 7.96 3.03
CA ASP A 100 -1.67 7.28 4.24
C ASP A 100 -1.13 5.86 4.32
N THR A 101 -1.02 5.17 3.18
CA THR A 101 -0.37 3.86 3.11
C THR A 101 1.10 3.94 3.53
N MET A 102 1.85 4.95 3.06
CA MET A 102 3.25 5.15 3.43
C MET A 102 3.42 5.43 4.93
N LYS A 103 2.58 6.29 5.52
CA LYS A 103 2.58 6.55 6.96
C LYS A 103 2.28 5.29 7.77
N ASN A 104 1.27 4.53 7.36
CA ASN A 104 0.90 3.29 8.03
C ASN A 104 2.00 2.24 7.93
N LEU A 105 2.69 2.14 6.79
CA LEU A 105 3.85 1.28 6.62
C LEU A 105 4.98 1.65 7.59
N PHE A 106 5.38 2.92 7.58
CA PHE A 106 6.43 3.40 8.47
C PHE A 106 6.10 3.10 9.94
N ARG A 107 4.88 3.44 10.36
CA ARG A 107 4.39 3.14 11.72
C ARG A 107 4.42 1.65 12.03
N SER A 108 3.94 0.81 11.11
CA SER A 108 3.88 -0.65 11.30
C SER A 108 5.28 -1.26 11.43
N ILE A 109 6.22 -0.84 10.60
CA ILE A 109 7.60 -1.32 10.65
C ILE A 109 8.25 -0.89 11.96
N THR A 110 8.05 0.36 12.40
CA THR A 110 8.57 0.84 13.69
C THR A 110 8.02 0.03 14.87
N ILE A 111 6.71 -0.20 14.90
CA ILE A 111 6.07 -1.05 15.94
C ILE A 111 6.63 -2.47 15.86
N GLY A 112 6.80 -3.02 14.65
CA GLY A 112 7.35 -4.36 14.44
C GLY A 112 8.75 -4.54 15.02
N VAL A 113 9.61 -3.53 14.83
CA VAL A 113 10.97 -3.54 15.44
C VAL A 113 10.88 -3.51 16.96
N VAL A 114 10.05 -2.65 17.54
CA VAL A 114 9.86 -2.57 19.00
C VAL A 114 9.37 -3.90 19.56
N VAL A 115 8.35 -4.50 18.93
CA VAL A 115 7.82 -5.82 19.33
C VAL A 115 8.90 -6.90 19.20
N SER A 116 9.69 -6.88 18.13
CA SER A 116 10.79 -7.85 17.94
C SER A 116 11.86 -7.72 19.02
N ILE A 117 12.21 -6.50 19.43
CA ILE A 117 13.15 -6.27 20.54
C ILE A 117 12.59 -6.85 21.86
N VAL A 118 11.31 -6.62 22.15
CA VAL A 118 10.66 -7.17 23.35
C VAL A 118 10.66 -8.69 23.33
N LEU A 119 10.34 -9.30 22.17
CA LEU A 119 10.37 -10.76 22.03
C LEU A 119 11.77 -11.33 22.18
N MET A 120 12.79 -10.66 21.65
CA MET A 120 14.19 -11.07 21.84
C MET A 120 14.63 -10.96 23.30
N TYR A 121 14.15 -9.94 24.01
CA TYR A 121 14.43 -9.78 25.44
C TYR A 121 13.79 -10.89 26.27
N THR A 122 12.50 -11.18 26.05
CA THR A 122 11.78 -12.23 26.78
C THR A 122 12.27 -13.64 26.43
N GLY A 123 12.72 -13.85 25.21
CA GLY A 123 13.31 -15.12 24.74
C GLY A 123 14.77 -15.36 25.17
N HIS A 124 15.36 -14.48 25.99
CA HIS A 124 16.78 -14.52 26.41
C HIS A 124 17.81 -14.54 25.26
N VAL A 125 17.40 -14.20 24.04
CA VAL A 125 18.24 -14.17 22.82
C VAL A 125 18.98 -12.83 22.67
N ILE A 126 18.63 -11.83 23.48
CA ILE A 126 19.13 -10.46 23.33
C ILE A 126 20.66 -10.35 23.52
N ASN A 127 21.28 -11.26 24.29
CA ASN A 127 22.72 -11.27 24.52
C ASN A 127 23.52 -11.69 23.27
N ASP A 128 22.88 -12.44 22.37
CA ASP A 128 23.49 -12.95 21.15
C ASP A 128 23.24 -12.03 19.96
N VAL A 129 22.34 -11.05 20.10
CA VAL A 129 21.95 -10.14 19.03
C VAL A 129 22.61 -8.77 19.18
N SER A 130 23.32 -8.35 18.15
CA SER A 130 23.99 -7.05 18.11
C SER A 130 22.99 -5.90 17.99
N ARG A 131 23.12 -4.84 18.81
CA ARG A 131 22.30 -3.62 18.72
C ARG A 131 22.39 -2.97 17.33
N LEU A 132 23.57 -3.00 16.71
CA LEU A 132 23.78 -2.50 15.35
C LEU A 132 23.03 -3.34 14.31
N PHE A 133 22.91 -4.64 14.50
CA PHE A 133 22.10 -5.49 13.63
C PHE A 133 20.64 -5.03 13.62
N VAL A 134 20.06 -4.73 14.79
CA VAL A 134 18.68 -4.25 14.88
C VAL A 134 18.49 -2.91 14.17
N ALA A 135 19.47 -1.98 14.33
CA ALA A 135 19.43 -0.69 13.65
C ALA A 135 19.53 -0.85 12.12
N PHE A 136 20.43 -1.69 11.63
CA PHE A 136 20.54 -1.99 10.20
C PHE A 136 19.30 -2.71 9.66
N ALA A 137 18.76 -3.67 10.41
CA ALA A 137 17.54 -4.38 10.05
C ALA A 137 16.37 -3.40 9.87
N TYR A 138 16.22 -2.43 10.77
CA TYR A 138 15.20 -1.39 10.65
C TYR A 138 15.34 -0.58 9.36
N VAL A 139 16.55 -0.09 9.06
CA VAL A 139 16.81 0.71 7.86
C VAL A 139 16.59 -0.11 6.59
N PHE A 140 17.13 -1.32 6.51
CA PHE A 140 16.97 -2.18 5.35
C PHE A 140 15.54 -2.66 5.15
N MET A 141 14.81 -2.99 6.22
CA MET A 141 13.39 -3.34 6.11
C MET A 141 12.56 -2.19 5.54
N LEU A 142 12.79 -0.94 6.02
CA LEU A 142 12.16 0.23 5.43
C LEU A 142 12.46 0.31 3.93
N LEU A 143 13.73 0.24 3.55
CA LEU A 143 14.16 0.35 2.17
C LEU A 143 13.55 -0.75 1.29
N PHE A 144 13.64 -2.00 1.70
CA PHE A 144 13.14 -3.12 0.89
C PHE A 144 11.61 -3.17 0.81
N ILE A 145 10.88 -2.90 1.91
CA ILE A 145 9.41 -2.90 1.89
C ILE A 145 8.89 -1.75 1.03
N PHE A 146 9.44 -0.53 1.17
CA PHE A 146 9.02 0.60 0.31
C PHE A 146 9.33 0.34 -1.16
N SER A 147 10.54 -0.13 -1.48
CA SER A 147 10.94 -0.45 -2.85
C SER A 147 10.11 -1.60 -3.42
N GLY A 148 9.92 -2.67 -2.66
CA GLY A 148 9.15 -3.84 -3.05
C GLY A 148 7.70 -3.48 -3.36
N ARG A 149 7.05 -2.72 -2.49
CA ARG A 149 5.67 -2.26 -2.74
C ARG A 149 5.56 -1.31 -3.93
N PHE A 150 6.54 -0.45 -4.14
CA PHE A 150 6.57 0.41 -5.32
C PHE A 150 6.69 -0.40 -6.61
N ILE A 151 7.60 -1.38 -6.66
CA ILE A 151 7.82 -2.24 -7.82
C ILE A 151 6.57 -3.09 -8.09
N VAL A 152 6.08 -3.80 -7.07
CA VAL A 152 4.90 -4.68 -7.19
C VAL A 152 3.66 -3.86 -7.53
N GLY A 153 3.47 -2.69 -6.92
CA GLY A 153 2.37 -1.78 -7.25
C GLY A 153 2.37 -1.35 -8.71
N LYS A 154 3.54 -1.01 -9.26
CA LYS A 154 3.67 -0.70 -10.70
C LYS A 154 3.35 -1.89 -11.60
N ILE A 155 3.81 -3.08 -11.24
CA ILE A 155 3.53 -4.30 -12.02
C ILE A 155 2.03 -4.62 -12.01
N LEU A 156 1.39 -4.61 -10.85
CA LEU A 156 -0.04 -4.87 -10.69
C LEU A 156 -0.90 -3.81 -11.37
N SER A 157 -0.49 -2.54 -11.32
CA SER A 157 -1.16 -1.44 -12.03
C SER A 157 -1.10 -1.65 -13.55
N LYS A 158 0.06 -1.94 -14.11
CA LYS A 158 0.22 -2.23 -15.54
C LYS A 158 -0.56 -3.48 -15.99
N ALA A 159 -0.66 -4.48 -15.12
CA ALA A 159 -1.43 -5.69 -15.37
C ALA A 159 -2.95 -5.52 -15.19
N GLY A 160 -3.42 -4.30 -14.80
CA GLY A 160 -4.85 -3.99 -14.62
C GLY A 160 -5.49 -4.58 -13.36
N TYR A 161 -4.68 -5.05 -12.40
CA TYR A 161 -5.17 -5.58 -11.11
C TYR A 161 -5.46 -4.50 -10.08
N LEU A 162 -4.88 -3.31 -10.21
CA LEU A 162 -5.07 -2.16 -9.33
C LEU A 162 -5.82 -1.02 -10.04
N THR A 163 -6.85 -1.35 -10.81
CA THR A 163 -7.68 -0.35 -11.50
C THR A 163 -8.88 -0.01 -10.64
N ILE A 164 -9.01 1.26 -10.27
CA ILE A 164 -10.13 1.79 -9.49
C ILE A 164 -11.02 2.58 -10.46
N PRO A 165 -12.27 2.13 -10.72
CA PRO A 165 -13.20 2.90 -11.52
C PRO A 165 -13.61 4.16 -10.76
N VAL A 166 -13.63 5.31 -11.44
CA VAL A 166 -13.97 6.61 -10.87
C VAL A 166 -15.04 7.27 -11.73
N LEU A 167 -16.11 7.74 -11.09
CA LEU A 167 -17.11 8.60 -11.68
C LEU A 167 -16.78 10.05 -11.31
N LEU A 168 -16.71 10.94 -12.29
CA LEU A 168 -16.54 12.36 -12.06
C LEU A 168 -17.88 13.02 -11.83
N VAL A 169 -18.03 13.76 -10.73
CA VAL A 169 -19.21 14.56 -10.46
C VAL A 169 -18.93 16.00 -10.90
N GLY A 170 -19.52 16.37 -12.03
CA GLY A 170 -19.26 17.62 -12.73
C GLY A 170 -18.18 17.50 -13.81
N ALA A 171 -18.37 18.18 -14.96
CA ALA A 171 -17.46 18.21 -16.10
C ALA A 171 -16.73 19.55 -16.27
N GLY A 172 -16.66 20.38 -15.23
CA GLY A 172 -16.05 21.71 -15.27
C GLY A 172 -14.50 21.68 -15.23
N LYS A 173 -13.89 22.89 -15.20
CA LYS A 173 -12.41 23.06 -15.12
C LYS A 173 -11.78 22.27 -13.99
N THR A 174 -12.48 22.08 -12.91
CA THR A 174 -11.98 21.36 -11.75
C THR A 174 -11.94 19.85 -11.97
N ALA A 175 -12.84 19.28 -12.75
CA ALA A 175 -12.77 17.88 -13.18
C ALA A 175 -11.50 17.61 -14.01
N GLU A 176 -11.06 18.58 -14.82
CA GLU A 176 -9.78 18.50 -15.54
C GLU A 176 -8.58 18.47 -14.60
N LEU A 177 -8.59 19.28 -13.54
CA LEU A 177 -7.54 19.27 -12.51
C LEU A 177 -7.51 17.96 -11.73
N VAL A 178 -8.69 17.41 -11.40
CA VAL A 178 -8.80 16.10 -10.74
C VAL A 178 -8.24 15.01 -11.64
N LYS A 179 -8.65 14.96 -12.92
CA LYS A 179 -8.08 14.02 -13.90
C LYS A 179 -6.55 14.09 -13.92
N LYS A 180 -6.01 15.30 -14.08
CA LYS A 180 -4.56 15.52 -14.10
C LYS A 180 -3.85 15.07 -12.82
N SER A 181 -4.54 15.15 -11.68
CA SER A 181 -4.03 14.66 -10.39
C SER A 181 -4.08 13.14 -10.30
N LEU A 182 -5.16 12.51 -10.80
CA LEU A 182 -5.31 11.06 -10.86
C LEU A 182 -4.26 10.42 -11.78
N ASP A 183 -4.00 11.02 -12.94
CA ASP A 183 -2.99 10.55 -13.92
C ASP A 183 -1.56 10.59 -13.37
N ARG A 184 -1.30 11.44 -12.37
CA ARG A 184 0.02 11.57 -11.72
C ARG A 184 0.25 10.59 -10.57
N MET A 185 -0.76 9.81 -10.17
CA MET A 185 -0.60 8.88 -9.06
C MET A 185 0.28 7.69 -9.45
N PRO A 186 1.31 7.36 -8.65
CA PRO A 186 2.38 6.47 -9.12
C PRO A 186 2.02 4.97 -9.12
N ILE A 187 0.98 4.55 -8.40
CA ILE A 187 0.72 3.13 -8.14
C ILE A 187 -0.70 2.70 -8.52
N ALA A 188 -1.72 3.50 -8.18
CA ALA A 188 -3.09 3.16 -8.52
C ALA A 188 -3.48 3.74 -9.87
N THR A 189 -4.01 2.89 -10.76
CA THR A 189 -4.58 3.36 -12.03
C THR A 189 -6.07 3.66 -11.80
N TYR A 190 -6.41 4.94 -11.74
CA TYR A 190 -7.79 5.37 -11.70
C TYR A 190 -8.34 5.42 -13.13
N LYS A 191 -9.36 4.61 -13.41
CA LYS A 191 -10.03 4.63 -14.71
C LYS A 191 -11.31 5.42 -14.62
N ILE A 192 -11.33 6.60 -15.24
CA ILE A 192 -12.55 7.39 -15.34
C ILE A 192 -13.51 6.66 -16.27
N ILE A 193 -14.69 6.28 -15.75
CA ILE A 193 -15.73 5.55 -16.48
C ILE A 193 -16.72 6.50 -17.16
N GLY A 194 -16.85 7.72 -16.65
CA GLY A 194 -17.74 8.73 -17.16
C GLY A 194 -17.89 9.90 -16.18
N TYR A 195 -18.79 10.79 -16.48
CA TYR A 195 -19.14 11.91 -15.61
C TYR A 195 -20.65 12.10 -15.52
N VAL A 196 -21.11 12.76 -14.46
CA VAL A 196 -22.49 13.25 -14.30
C VAL A 196 -22.45 14.77 -14.18
N ASP A 197 -23.33 15.45 -14.91
CA ASP A 197 -23.43 16.93 -14.90
C ASP A 197 -24.81 17.34 -15.39
N ASP A 198 -25.46 18.30 -14.73
CA ASP A 198 -26.79 18.82 -15.14
C ASP A 198 -26.69 19.73 -16.37
N ASN A 199 -25.51 20.30 -16.63
CA ASN A 199 -25.28 21.17 -17.78
C ASN A 199 -23.90 20.93 -18.37
N PRO A 200 -23.72 19.84 -19.14
CA PRO A 200 -22.42 19.46 -19.69
C PRO A 200 -21.91 20.54 -20.64
N LYS A 201 -21.01 21.38 -20.16
CA LYS A 201 -20.31 22.36 -20.98
C LYS A 201 -19.31 21.65 -21.88
N SER A 202 -18.90 22.30 -22.98
CA SER A 202 -17.87 21.78 -23.91
C SER A 202 -16.49 21.81 -23.29
N SER A 203 -16.29 21.07 -22.16
CA SER A 203 -15.01 20.88 -21.51
C SER A 203 -14.24 19.73 -22.16
N SER A 204 -12.96 19.60 -21.88
CA SER A 204 -12.13 18.48 -22.35
C SER A 204 -12.69 17.15 -21.82
N ILE A 205 -13.23 17.12 -20.61
CA ILE A 205 -13.85 15.95 -19.99
C ILE A 205 -15.10 15.51 -20.77
N ALA A 206 -15.97 16.45 -21.14
CA ALA A 206 -17.19 16.17 -21.90
C ALA A 206 -16.92 15.64 -23.31
N LYS A 207 -15.76 15.94 -23.89
CA LYS A 207 -15.33 15.41 -25.19
C LYS A 207 -14.73 14.02 -25.12
N GLU A 208 -14.14 13.65 -23.96
CA GLU A 208 -13.33 12.44 -23.82
C GLU A 208 -14.11 11.30 -23.15
N TYR A 209 -15.06 11.62 -22.28
CA TYR A 209 -15.82 10.65 -21.49
C TYR A 209 -17.33 10.77 -21.71
N PRO A 210 -18.10 9.67 -21.57
CA PRO A 210 -19.54 9.70 -21.70
C PRO A 210 -20.20 10.39 -20.49
N CYS A 211 -21.26 11.16 -20.76
CA CYS A 211 -22.18 11.63 -19.73
C CYS A 211 -23.09 10.47 -19.31
N LEU A 212 -23.10 10.12 -18.04
CA LEU A 212 -23.86 8.98 -17.51
C LEU A 212 -25.19 9.40 -16.87
N GLY A 213 -25.47 10.71 -16.76
CA GLY A 213 -26.70 11.24 -16.20
C GLY A 213 -26.54 12.62 -15.56
N ALA A 214 -27.61 13.09 -14.94
CA ALA A 214 -27.62 14.30 -14.12
C ALA A 214 -27.16 14.05 -12.69
N PHE A 215 -26.98 15.10 -11.90
CA PHE A 215 -26.61 14.94 -10.47
C PHE A 215 -27.66 14.17 -9.66
N SER A 216 -28.94 14.20 -10.06
CA SER A 216 -29.99 13.38 -9.44
C SER A 216 -29.78 11.89 -9.60
N ASP A 217 -29.12 11.46 -10.68
CA ASP A 217 -29.00 10.07 -11.10
C ASP A 217 -27.76 9.39 -10.52
N VAL A 218 -26.93 10.14 -9.77
CA VAL A 218 -25.67 9.64 -9.19
C VAL A 218 -25.86 8.37 -8.38
N GLU A 219 -26.93 8.28 -7.56
CA GLU A 219 -27.20 7.10 -6.74
C GLU A 219 -27.56 5.86 -7.58
N ASP A 220 -28.21 6.04 -8.70
CA ASP A 220 -28.62 4.95 -9.59
C ASP A 220 -27.47 4.51 -10.52
N VAL A 221 -26.61 5.43 -10.93
CA VAL A 221 -25.40 5.15 -11.69
C VAL A 221 -24.36 4.39 -10.84
N ILE A 222 -24.43 4.52 -9.51
CA ILE A 222 -23.51 3.90 -8.56
C ILE A 222 -23.96 2.48 -8.15
N LYS A 223 -25.21 2.14 -8.29
CA LYS A 223 -25.76 0.80 -7.99
C LYS A 223 -25.43 -0.20 -9.08
#